data_4c38e8ddacb1e02d6f4d36f93e204b6d
#
_entry.id   4c38e8ddacb1e02d6f4d36f93e204b6d
#
_cell.length_a   1.000
_cell.length_b   1.000
_cell.length_c   1.000
_cell.angle_alpha   90.00
_cell.angle_beta   90.00
_cell.angle_gamma   90.00
#
_symmetry.space_group_name_H-M   'P 1'
#
loop_
_entity.id
_entity.type
_entity.pdbx_description
1 polymer ?
#
loop_
_entity_poly.entity_id
_entity_poly.type
_entity_poly.pdbx_seq_one_letter_code
_entity_poly.pdbx_strand_id
1 'polypeptide(L)'
;MGMLLGMPKIAKTLTTVELNRIKEPGWYAVGGVAGLILQVRLPAKPEGTLARSWILRVRVGHTRDPIGLGPYPQVSLAEARDQAKRLVIEAKQGINLKAKKVAARSAMLAATSRNKTFQQCAEAYMEAHSADYTNDKHRKQWSATIESYAYPIIGKRLVSDLGMRDILDVLEQRTGESKSEKLWHSKTVTAKRLLDRIKTVIDYAIVNGYRTGLNPAVWKGYLDTQLPAPNKLKAVAHHPALPYAMVGDFMTKLR
;
A
#
# COMPACT_ATOMS: atom_id res chain seq x y z
N MET A 1 58.33 -29.36 13.86
CA MET A 1 58.29 -28.06 13.11
C MET A 1 56.89 -27.49 13.26
N GLY A 2 56.69 -26.68 14.29
CA GLY A 2 55.36 -26.17 14.68
C GLY A 2 54.94 -25.03 13.79
N MET A 3 53.80 -25.19 13.08
CA MET A 3 53.13 -24.09 12.40
C MET A 3 52.59 -23.10 13.44
N LEU A 4 53.25 -21.96 13.58
CA LEU A 4 52.68 -20.78 14.25
C LEU A 4 51.42 -20.35 13.53
N LEU A 5 50.26 -20.74 14.04
CA LEU A 5 48.98 -20.14 13.64
C LEU A 5 49.04 -18.65 13.90
N GLY A 6 49.20 -17.86 12.85
CA GLY A 6 49.24 -16.40 12.93
C GLY A 6 48.01 -15.87 13.68
N MET A 7 48.23 -15.23 14.84
CA MET A 7 47.18 -14.51 15.56
C MET A 7 46.47 -13.52 14.61
N PRO A 8 45.15 -13.45 14.62
CA PRO A 8 44.44 -12.49 13.79
C PRO A 8 44.88 -11.09 14.15
N LYS A 9 45.49 -10.35 13.21
CA LYS A 9 45.90 -8.95 13.39
C LYS A 9 44.69 -8.12 13.79
N ILE A 10 44.69 -7.62 15.03
CA ILE A 10 43.64 -6.69 15.50
C ILE A 10 43.84 -5.38 14.72
N ALA A 11 42.87 -4.96 13.96
CA ALA A 11 42.94 -3.70 13.22
C ALA A 11 43.01 -2.52 14.20
N LYS A 12 43.90 -1.55 13.92
CA LYS A 12 43.99 -0.29 14.68
C LYS A 12 42.65 0.40 14.73
N THR A 13 42.27 0.88 15.91
CA THR A 13 41.04 1.64 16.08
C THR A 13 41.22 3.03 15.48
N LEU A 14 40.55 3.33 14.37
CA LEU A 14 40.60 4.63 13.71
C LEU A 14 39.69 5.63 14.41
N THR A 15 40.12 6.88 14.42
CA THR A 15 39.33 8.03 14.87
C THR A 15 38.58 8.68 13.70
N THR A 16 37.59 9.53 13.99
CA THR A 16 36.85 10.30 12.96
C THR A 16 37.78 11.18 12.10
N VAL A 17 38.84 11.73 12.74
CA VAL A 17 39.82 12.56 12.03
C VAL A 17 40.62 11.73 11.03
N GLU A 18 41.06 10.53 11.42
CA GLU A 18 41.77 9.62 10.50
C GLU A 18 40.87 9.16 9.35
N LEU A 19 39.60 8.88 9.62
CA LEU A 19 38.61 8.52 8.57
C LEU A 19 38.42 9.63 7.51
N ASN A 20 38.39 10.89 7.96
CA ASN A 20 38.21 12.04 7.05
C ASN A 20 39.43 12.26 6.15
N ARG A 21 40.62 11.81 6.56
CA ARG A 21 41.87 11.88 5.79
C ARG A 21 41.97 10.83 4.69
N ILE A 22 41.14 9.78 4.72
CA ILE A 22 41.13 8.73 3.70
C ILE A 22 40.51 9.29 2.42
N LYS A 23 41.31 9.47 1.37
CA LYS A 23 40.90 9.98 0.07
C LYS A 23 40.98 8.94 -1.07
N GLU A 24 41.65 7.83 -0.82
CA GLU A 24 41.83 6.79 -1.83
C GLU A 24 40.70 5.77 -1.81
N PRO A 25 40.25 5.27 -2.98
CA PRO A 25 39.31 4.15 -3.05
C PRO A 25 39.90 2.90 -2.41
N GLY A 26 39.10 2.19 -1.62
CA GLY A 26 39.59 1.01 -0.93
C GLY A 26 38.70 0.54 0.20
N TRP A 27 39.15 -0.50 0.89
CA TRP A 27 38.51 -1.10 2.05
C TRP A 27 39.39 -0.91 3.29
N TYR A 28 38.92 -0.15 4.22
CA TYR A 28 39.69 0.25 5.40
C TYR A 28 39.10 -0.37 6.66
N ALA A 29 39.86 -1.25 7.29
CA ALA A 29 39.44 -1.83 8.58
C ALA A 29 39.48 -0.75 9.66
N VAL A 30 38.38 -0.54 10.38
CA VAL A 30 38.20 0.61 11.27
C VAL A 30 38.55 0.30 12.72
N GLY A 31 38.64 -0.97 13.08
CA GLY A 31 38.88 -1.40 14.44
C GLY A 31 37.71 -1.19 15.41
N GLY A 32 37.88 -1.64 16.65
CA GLY A 32 36.81 -1.60 17.67
C GLY A 32 35.76 -2.69 17.55
N VAL A 33 35.40 -3.11 16.32
CA VAL A 33 34.52 -4.27 16.06
C VAL A 33 35.16 -5.12 14.96
N ALA A 34 35.27 -6.42 15.18
CA ALA A 34 35.81 -7.32 14.17
C ALA A 34 34.97 -7.33 12.91
N GLY A 35 35.61 -7.10 11.76
CA GLY A 35 34.95 -7.08 10.46
C GLY A 35 34.27 -5.77 10.07
N LEU A 36 34.29 -4.72 10.89
CA LEU A 36 33.80 -3.39 10.51
C LEU A 36 34.81 -2.70 9.58
N ILE A 37 34.34 -2.25 8.43
CA ILE A 37 35.12 -1.70 7.34
C ILE A 37 34.45 -0.42 6.83
N LEU A 38 35.25 0.62 6.56
CA LEU A 38 34.85 1.74 5.73
C LEU A 38 35.23 1.41 4.28
N GLN A 39 34.24 1.31 3.41
CA GLN A 39 34.44 1.20 1.98
C GLN A 39 34.40 2.59 1.34
N VAL A 40 35.44 2.92 0.60
CA VAL A 40 35.53 4.14 -0.21
C VAL A 40 35.51 3.75 -1.69
N ARG A 41 34.59 4.31 -2.45
CA ARG A 41 34.44 4.06 -3.89
C ARG A 41 34.59 5.35 -4.69
N LEU A 42 35.09 5.20 -5.91
CA LEU A 42 35.05 6.30 -6.87
C LEU A 42 33.60 6.73 -7.15
N PRO A 43 33.37 8.01 -7.40
CA PRO A 43 32.06 8.49 -7.76
C PRO A 43 31.61 7.88 -9.10
N ALA A 44 30.31 7.69 -9.26
CA ALA A 44 29.73 7.18 -10.52
C ALA A 44 29.87 8.17 -11.70
N LYS A 45 30.07 9.47 -11.38
CA LYS A 45 30.31 10.54 -12.37
C LYS A 45 31.67 11.20 -12.06
N PRO A 46 32.44 11.65 -13.08
CA PRO A 46 33.77 12.22 -12.89
C PRO A 46 33.83 13.41 -11.90
N GLU A 47 32.78 14.20 -11.86
CA GLU A 47 32.65 15.41 -11.00
C GLU A 47 32.08 15.10 -9.61
N GLY A 48 31.87 13.84 -9.27
CA GLY A 48 31.25 13.43 -8.01
C GLY A 48 32.23 13.34 -6.85
N THR A 49 31.72 13.37 -5.63
CA THR A 49 32.47 13.10 -4.41
C THR A 49 32.61 11.60 -4.16
N LEU A 50 33.70 11.19 -3.49
CA LEU A 50 33.93 9.80 -3.10
C LEU A 50 32.76 9.26 -2.29
N ALA A 51 32.19 8.14 -2.73
CA ALA A 51 31.16 7.46 -1.96
C ALA A 51 31.78 6.63 -0.84
N ARG A 52 31.38 6.91 0.40
CA ARG A 52 31.88 6.21 1.59
C ARG A 52 30.73 5.48 2.26
N SER A 53 30.92 4.22 2.62
CA SER A 53 29.88 3.41 3.26
C SER A 53 30.46 2.43 4.26
N TRP A 54 29.72 2.19 5.33
CA TRP A 54 30.04 1.20 6.34
C TRP A 54 29.63 -0.19 5.88
N ILE A 55 30.56 -1.14 6.02
CA ILE A 55 30.33 -2.56 5.71
C ILE A 55 30.80 -3.39 6.90
N LEU A 56 29.97 -4.31 7.33
CA LEU A 56 30.33 -5.35 8.28
C LEU A 56 30.55 -6.67 7.54
N ARG A 57 31.73 -7.27 7.67
CA ARG A 57 32.03 -8.61 7.20
C ARG A 57 32.01 -9.58 8.40
N VAL A 58 30.91 -10.23 8.60
CA VAL A 58 30.72 -11.21 9.66
C VAL A 58 30.55 -12.61 9.07
N ARG A 59 31.08 -13.62 9.77
CA ARG A 59 30.89 -15.03 9.38
C ARG A 59 29.58 -15.55 9.95
N VAL A 60 28.73 -16.10 9.10
CA VAL A 60 27.51 -16.82 9.49
C VAL A 60 27.62 -18.22 8.89
N GLY A 61 27.78 -19.25 9.73
CA GLY A 61 28.08 -20.59 9.27
C GLY A 61 29.41 -20.64 8.50
N HIS A 62 29.35 -21.11 7.26
CA HIS A 62 30.53 -21.26 6.39
C HIS A 62 30.79 -20.05 5.49
N THR A 63 29.85 -19.07 5.41
CA THR A 63 29.98 -17.90 4.53
C THR A 63 30.38 -16.63 5.29
N ARG A 64 31.07 -15.73 4.60
CA ARG A 64 31.46 -14.42 5.11
C ARG A 64 30.90 -13.35 4.19
N ASP A 65 29.64 -12.99 4.45
CA ASP A 65 28.90 -12.03 3.63
C ASP A 65 29.09 -10.57 4.11
N PRO A 66 29.29 -9.63 3.20
CA PRO A 66 29.32 -8.21 3.53
C PRO A 66 27.90 -7.66 3.77
N ILE A 67 27.71 -6.98 4.88
CA ILE A 67 26.45 -6.33 5.27
C ILE A 67 26.64 -4.83 5.29
N GLY A 68 25.94 -4.08 4.46
CA GLY A 68 25.95 -2.61 4.48
C GLY A 68 25.22 -2.06 5.70
N LEU A 69 25.89 -1.14 6.44
CA LEU A 69 25.34 -0.46 7.62
C LEU A 69 24.89 0.97 7.34
N GLY A 70 25.23 1.53 6.18
CA GLY A 70 24.84 2.87 5.77
C GLY A 70 25.99 3.72 5.25
N PRO A 71 25.69 4.90 4.67
CA PRO A 71 26.72 5.80 4.16
C PRO A 71 27.33 6.65 5.27
N TYR A 72 28.63 6.95 5.12
CA TYR A 72 29.34 7.93 5.93
C TYR A 72 29.33 9.29 5.22
N PRO A 73 29.09 10.43 5.90
CA PRO A 73 29.00 10.62 7.36
C PRO A 73 27.58 10.49 7.95
N GLN A 74 26.54 10.17 7.18
CA GLN A 74 25.17 10.08 7.68
C GLN A 74 25.04 9.09 8.85
N VAL A 75 25.74 7.95 8.76
CA VAL A 75 25.96 7.06 9.89
C VAL A 75 27.33 7.39 10.46
N SER A 76 27.38 7.84 11.70
CA SER A 76 28.62 8.17 12.40
C SER A 76 29.44 6.91 12.71
N LEU A 77 30.73 7.10 13.05
CA LEU A 77 31.60 6.00 13.46
C LEU A 77 31.07 5.26 14.71
N ALA A 78 30.54 6.01 15.68
CA ALA A 78 29.97 5.45 16.90
C ALA A 78 28.75 4.57 16.59
N GLU A 79 27.81 5.09 15.83
CA GLU A 79 26.60 4.35 15.39
C GLU A 79 26.97 3.10 14.58
N ALA A 80 27.92 3.23 13.64
CA ALA A 80 28.40 2.09 12.85
C ALA A 80 28.99 0.98 13.74
N ARG A 81 29.77 1.35 14.79
CA ARG A 81 30.30 0.38 15.76
C ARG A 81 29.19 -0.28 16.57
N ASP A 82 28.21 0.48 17.03
CA ASP A 82 27.13 -0.06 17.84
C ASP A 82 26.19 -0.97 17.01
N GLN A 83 25.88 -0.60 15.78
CA GLN A 83 25.16 -1.47 14.85
C GLN A 83 25.95 -2.75 14.56
N ALA A 84 27.26 -2.62 14.28
CA ALA A 84 28.12 -3.77 14.02
C ALA A 84 28.18 -4.74 15.21
N LYS A 85 28.32 -4.22 16.47
CA LYS A 85 28.28 -5.06 17.68
C LYS A 85 26.99 -5.89 17.77
N ARG A 86 25.82 -5.25 17.58
CA ARG A 86 24.51 -5.94 17.61
C ARG A 86 24.46 -7.05 16.57
N LEU A 87 24.84 -6.75 15.32
CA LEU A 87 24.82 -7.73 14.24
C LEU A 87 25.80 -8.88 14.44
N VAL A 88 26.97 -8.63 15.05
CA VAL A 88 27.91 -9.70 15.41
C VAL A 88 27.31 -10.64 16.44
N ILE A 89 26.55 -10.13 17.41
CA ILE A 89 25.84 -10.95 18.40
C ILE A 89 24.77 -11.81 17.71
N GLU A 90 23.93 -11.21 16.85
CA GLU A 90 22.91 -11.95 16.08
C GLU A 90 23.55 -13.05 15.20
N ALA A 91 24.68 -12.73 14.54
CA ALA A 91 25.41 -13.71 13.72
C ALA A 91 25.96 -14.90 14.54
N LYS A 92 26.45 -14.64 15.75
CA LYS A 92 26.91 -15.68 16.68
C LYS A 92 25.76 -16.59 17.15
N GLN A 93 24.54 -16.08 17.19
CA GLN A 93 23.32 -16.84 17.49
C GLN A 93 22.83 -17.68 16.27
N GLY A 94 23.59 -17.67 15.17
CA GLY A 94 23.26 -18.43 13.97
C GLY A 94 22.24 -17.75 13.04
N ILE A 95 21.85 -16.50 13.31
CA ILE A 95 20.87 -15.77 12.49
C ILE A 95 21.52 -15.37 11.17
N ASN A 96 20.93 -15.78 10.05
CA ASN A 96 21.35 -15.35 8.72
C ASN A 96 20.92 -13.89 8.47
N LEU A 97 21.82 -12.96 8.73
CA LEU A 97 21.58 -11.51 8.64
C LEU A 97 21.23 -11.06 7.22
N LYS A 98 21.79 -11.70 6.19
CA LYS A 98 21.48 -11.40 4.79
C LYS A 98 20.04 -11.83 4.43
N ALA A 99 19.67 -13.03 4.83
CA ALA A 99 18.30 -13.54 4.64
C ALA A 99 17.28 -12.68 5.40
N LYS A 100 17.58 -12.28 6.65
CA LYS A 100 16.75 -11.36 7.45
C LYS A 100 16.54 -10.01 6.75
N LYS A 101 17.60 -9.42 6.18
CA LYS A 101 17.51 -8.15 5.45
C LYS A 101 16.73 -8.26 4.15
N VAL A 102 16.93 -9.35 3.39
CA VAL A 102 16.17 -9.63 2.15
C VAL A 102 14.70 -9.84 2.48
N ALA A 103 14.38 -10.63 3.51
CA ALA A 103 13.02 -10.86 3.95
C ALA A 103 12.33 -9.56 4.41
N ALA A 104 13.01 -8.72 5.19
CA ALA A 104 12.48 -7.42 5.61
C ALA A 104 12.21 -6.49 4.42
N ARG A 105 13.13 -6.43 3.45
CA ARG A 105 12.93 -5.64 2.22
C ARG A 105 11.78 -6.18 1.38
N SER A 106 11.69 -7.48 1.22
CA SER A 106 10.59 -8.14 0.49
C SER A 106 9.24 -7.88 1.17
N ALA A 107 9.18 -7.99 2.50
CA ALA A 107 7.98 -7.67 3.28
C ALA A 107 7.57 -6.20 3.12
N MET A 108 8.54 -5.27 3.15
CA MET A 108 8.28 -3.85 2.94
C MET A 108 7.75 -3.56 1.52
N LEU A 109 8.34 -4.16 0.50
CA LEU A 109 7.88 -4.03 -0.89
C LEU A 109 6.47 -4.63 -1.06
N ALA A 110 6.21 -5.78 -0.46
CA ALA A 110 4.90 -6.41 -0.46
C ALA A 110 3.85 -5.55 0.28
N ALA A 111 4.21 -4.93 1.40
CA ALA A 111 3.34 -4.01 2.12
C ALA A 111 3.02 -2.76 1.27
N THR A 112 4.04 -2.18 0.61
CA THR A 112 3.86 -1.02 -0.28
C THR A 112 3.00 -1.36 -1.49
N SER A 113 3.16 -2.54 -2.09
CA SER A 113 2.35 -2.97 -3.24
C SER A 113 0.88 -3.25 -2.88
N ARG A 114 0.60 -3.53 -1.60
CA ARG A 114 -0.77 -3.68 -1.08
C ARG A 114 -1.47 -2.35 -0.81
N ASN A 115 -0.72 -1.25 -0.71
CA ASN A 115 -1.28 0.07 -0.47
C ASN A 115 -1.93 0.62 -1.75
N LYS A 116 -3.17 0.22 -1.98
CA LYS A 116 -3.99 0.71 -3.10
C LYS A 116 -5.04 1.69 -2.60
N THR A 117 -5.24 2.78 -3.35
CA THR A 117 -6.34 3.71 -3.09
C THR A 117 -7.67 3.11 -3.56
N PHE A 118 -8.79 3.63 -3.06
CA PHE A 118 -10.11 3.22 -3.53
C PHE A 118 -10.26 3.41 -5.04
N GLN A 119 -9.78 4.53 -5.58
CA GLN A 119 -9.81 4.82 -7.00
C GLN A 119 -9.04 3.76 -7.80
N GLN A 120 -7.80 3.44 -7.40
CA GLN A 120 -6.99 2.42 -8.07
C GLN A 120 -7.66 1.03 -8.04
N CYS A 121 -8.35 0.70 -6.95
CA CYS A 121 -9.10 -0.56 -6.87
C CYS A 121 -10.34 -0.56 -7.78
N ALA A 122 -11.04 0.58 -7.87
CA ALA A 122 -12.20 0.73 -8.75
C ALA A 122 -11.82 0.64 -10.23
N GLU A 123 -10.74 1.31 -10.63
CA GLU A 123 -10.20 1.26 -11.99
C GLU A 123 -9.75 -0.17 -12.35
N ALA A 124 -9.00 -0.83 -11.47
CA ALA A 124 -8.56 -2.22 -11.69
C ALA A 124 -9.74 -3.21 -11.74
N TYR A 125 -10.77 -3.01 -10.92
CA TYR A 125 -11.99 -3.80 -10.99
C TYR A 125 -12.69 -3.64 -12.35
N MET A 126 -12.84 -2.40 -12.82
CA MET A 126 -13.48 -2.11 -14.11
C MET A 126 -12.69 -2.66 -15.30
N GLU A 127 -11.36 -2.63 -15.23
CA GLU A 127 -10.49 -3.22 -16.24
C GLU A 127 -10.65 -4.74 -16.29
N ALA A 128 -10.57 -5.40 -15.12
CA ALA A 128 -10.71 -6.86 -15.00
C ALA A 128 -12.07 -7.38 -15.49
N HIS A 129 -13.15 -6.59 -15.31
CA HIS A 129 -14.51 -6.96 -15.69
C HIS A 129 -15.01 -6.26 -16.96
N SER A 130 -14.08 -5.70 -17.75
CA SER A 130 -14.45 -4.96 -18.98
C SER A 130 -15.23 -5.80 -19.98
N ALA A 131 -14.94 -7.09 -20.07
CA ALA A 131 -15.64 -8.05 -20.96
C ALA A 131 -17.06 -8.41 -20.48
N ASP A 132 -17.37 -8.25 -19.19
CA ASP A 132 -18.69 -8.58 -18.63
C ASP A 132 -19.75 -7.51 -18.99
N TYR A 133 -19.29 -6.32 -19.36
CA TYR A 133 -20.16 -5.22 -19.74
C TYR A 133 -20.48 -5.23 -21.24
N THR A 134 -21.50 -5.98 -21.65
CA THR A 134 -22.00 -6.01 -23.02
C THR A 134 -22.61 -4.68 -23.47
N ASN A 135 -22.98 -3.79 -22.54
CA ASN A 135 -23.58 -2.49 -22.82
C ASN A 135 -22.71 -1.34 -22.30
N ASP A 136 -22.10 -0.60 -23.22
CA ASP A 136 -21.25 0.58 -22.94
C ASP A 136 -21.96 1.65 -22.09
N LYS A 137 -23.29 1.79 -22.22
CA LYS A 137 -24.07 2.74 -21.42
C LYS A 137 -24.02 2.37 -19.93
N HIS A 138 -24.11 1.08 -19.60
CA HIS A 138 -24.01 0.61 -18.21
C HIS A 138 -22.62 0.82 -17.64
N ARG A 139 -21.58 0.54 -18.41
CA ARG A 139 -20.19 0.78 -18.03
C ARG A 139 -19.94 2.26 -17.72
N LYS A 140 -20.33 3.15 -18.64
CA LYS A 140 -20.21 4.61 -18.45
C LYS A 140 -21.00 5.09 -17.22
N GLN A 141 -22.21 4.59 -16.99
CA GLN A 141 -23.01 4.94 -15.83
C GLN A 141 -22.39 4.44 -14.53
N TRP A 142 -21.73 3.28 -14.55
CA TRP A 142 -21.02 2.72 -13.39
C TRP A 142 -19.88 3.65 -12.99
N SER A 143 -18.97 3.97 -13.92
CA SER A 143 -17.83 4.87 -13.69
C SER A 143 -18.28 6.26 -13.28
N ALA A 144 -19.15 6.90 -14.04
CA ALA A 144 -19.62 8.25 -13.77
C ALA A 144 -20.23 8.43 -12.37
N THR A 145 -20.92 7.40 -11.86
CA THR A 145 -21.50 7.47 -10.51
C THR A 145 -20.42 7.43 -9.42
N ILE A 146 -19.40 6.56 -9.57
CA ILE A 146 -18.28 6.49 -8.62
C ILE A 146 -17.43 7.75 -8.71
N GLU A 147 -17.13 8.22 -9.90
CA GLU A 147 -16.35 9.44 -10.13
C GLU A 147 -17.02 10.67 -9.53
N SER A 148 -18.34 10.80 -9.71
CA SER A 148 -19.07 11.97 -9.23
C SER A 148 -19.28 11.99 -7.72
N TYR A 149 -19.47 10.83 -7.08
CA TYR A 149 -19.90 10.78 -5.69
C TYR A 149 -18.90 10.13 -4.73
N ALA A 150 -18.12 9.12 -5.15
CA ALA A 150 -17.19 8.43 -4.28
C ALA A 150 -15.77 9.01 -4.34
N TYR A 151 -15.23 9.27 -5.53
CA TYR A 151 -13.85 9.74 -5.68
C TYR A 151 -13.54 11.05 -4.95
N PRO A 152 -14.41 12.06 -4.92
CA PRO A 152 -14.11 13.31 -4.20
C PRO A 152 -13.88 13.12 -2.70
N ILE A 153 -14.48 12.07 -2.10
CA ILE A 153 -14.45 11.84 -0.66
C ILE A 153 -13.45 10.73 -0.30
N ILE A 154 -13.54 9.59 -0.97
CA ILE A 154 -12.76 8.39 -0.61
C ILE A 154 -11.75 7.96 -1.68
N GLY A 155 -11.75 8.57 -2.88
CA GLY A 155 -10.94 8.12 -4.02
C GLY A 155 -9.45 8.02 -3.73
N LYS A 156 -8.87 9.01 -3.04
CA LYS A 156 -7.45 9.07 -2.69
C LYS A 156 -7.10 8.35 -1.39
N ARG A 157 -8.08 7.86 -0.64
CA ARG A 157 -7.83 7.13 0.60
C ARG A 157 -7.41 5.70 0.31
N LEU A 158 -6.54 5.16 1.15
CA LEU A 158 -6.18 3.74 1.05
C LEU A 158 -7.41 2.88 1.34
N VAL A 159 -7.62 1.86 0.52
CA VAL A 159 -8.77 0.95 0.70
C VAL A 159 -8.69 0.18 2.02
N SER A 160 -7.47 -0.02 2.55
CA SER A 160 -7.23 -0.61 3.88
C SER A 160 -7.83 0.20 5.03
N ASP A 161 -7.85 1.53 4.89
CA ASP A 161 -8.17 2.48 5.96
C ASP A 161 -9.63 2.93 5.94
N LEU A 162 -10.39 2.53 4.90
CA LEU A 162 -11.80 2.88 4.79
C LEU A 162 -12.63 2.24 5.91
N GLY A 163 -13.31 3.06 6.69
CA GLY A 163 -14.26 2.64 7.70
C GLY A 163 -15.70 2.91 7.31
N MET A 164 -16.65 2.48 8.16
CA MET A 164 -18.07 2.73 7.96
C MET A 164 -18.38 4.24 7.88
N ARG A 165 -17.65 5.07 8.64
CA ARG A 165 -17.83 6.52 8.62
C ARG A 165 -17.58 7.12 7.25
N ASP A 166 -16.56 6.65 6.56
CA ASP A 166 -16.23 7.11 5.21
C ASP A 166 -17.32 6.78 4.19
N ILE A 167 -17.94 5.61 4.35
CA ILE A 167 -19.07 5.22 3.51
C ILE A 167 -20.29 6.08 3.80
N LEU A 168 -20.56 6.37 5.08
CA LEU A 168 -21.63 7.29 5.47
C LEU A 168 -21.39 8.70 4.91
N ASP A 169 -20.15 9.21 4.97
CA ASP A 169 -19.82 10.53 4.43
C ASP A 169 -20.09 10.62 2.92
N VAL A 170 -19.88 9.51 2.16
CA VAL A 170 -20.25 9.43 0.75
C VAL A 170 -21.77 9.40 0.56
N LEU A 171 -22.51 8.66 1.37
CA LEU A 171 -23.97 8.51 1.20
C LEU A 171 -24.75 9.72 1.74
N GLU A 172 -24.19 10.40 2.73
CA GLU A 172 -24.79 11.58 3.35
C GLU A 172 -24.28 12.91 2.77
N GLN A 173 -23.40 12.88 1.75
CA GLN A 173 -22.97 14.11 1.10
C GLN A 173 -24.15 14.94 0.61
N ARG A 174 -24.02 16.24 0.69
CA ARG A 174 -25.09 17.14 0.26
C ARG A 174 -25.06 17.37 -1.24
N THR A 175 -26.21 17.22 -1.87
CA THR A 175 -26.38 17.29 -3.33
C THR A 175 -27.47 18.30 -3.71
N GLY A 176 -27.54 18.66 -5.01
CA GLY A 176 -28.47 19.66 -5.54
C GLY A 176 -27.88 21.06 -5.57
N GLU A 177 -28.55 22.01 -6.22
CA GLU A 177 -28.10 23.40 -6.40
C GLU A 177 -27.94 24.13 -5.06
N SER A 178 -28.83 23.89 -4.10
CA SER A 178 -28.78 24.49 -2.76
C SER A 178 -27.96 23.67 -1.76
N LYS A 179 -27.45 22.49 -2.11
CA LYS A 179 -26.75 21.55 -1.21
C LYS A 179 -27.51 21.31 0.11
N SER A 180 -28.84 21.33 0.06
CA SER A 180 -29.67 21.24 1.26
C SER A 180 -29.96 19.81 1.70
N GLU A 181 -30.05 18.89 0.76
CA GLU A 181 -30.47 17.52 1.02
C GLU A 181 -29.33 16.51 0.89
N LYS A 182 -29.35 15.49 1.76
CA LYS A 182 -28.40 14.38 1.72
C LYS A 182 -28.68 13.49 0.52
N LEU A 183 -27.65 12.98 -0.17
CA LEU A 183 -27.73 12.07 -1.32
C LEU A 183 -28.66 10.88 -1.04
N TRP A 184 -28.55 10.28 0.16
CA TRP A 184 -29.36 9.12 0.55
C TRP A 184 -30.85 9.40 0.53
N HIS A 185 -31.27 10.62 0.85
CA HIS A 185 -32.67 11.03 0.91
C HIS A 185 -33.17 11.56 -0.45
N SER A 186 -32.38 12.41 -1.10
CA SER A 186 -32.80 13.08 -2.36
C SER A 186 -32.73 12.17 -3.59
N LYS A 187 -31.70 11.31 -3.65
CA LYS A 187 -31.46 10.40 -4.78
C LYS A 187 -31.28 8.95 -4.31
N THR A 188 -32.22 8.45 -3.53
CA THR A 188 -32.17 7.13 -2.85
C THR A 188 -31.77 5.97 -3.78
N VAL A 189 -32.32 5.90 -5.01
CA VAL A 189 -31.98 4.83 -5.97
C VAL A 189 -30.52 4.92 -6.42
N THR A 190 -30.03 6.15 -6.67
CA THR A 190 -28.65 6.39 -7.05
C THR A 190 -27.70 6.08 -5.89
N ALA A 191 -28.05 6.50 -4.68
CA ALA A 191 -27.27 6.25 -3.48
C ALA A 191 -27.16 4.75 -3.16
N LYS A 192 -28.25 3.99 -3.33
CA LYS A 192 -28.22 2.53 -3.18
C LYS A 192 -27.31 1.87 -4.21
N ARG A 193 -27.42 2.24 -5.48
CA ARG A 193 -26.53 1.72 -6.53
C ARG A 193 -25.06 2.09 -6.29
N LEU A 194 -24.81 3.31 -5.78
CA LEU A 194 -23.48 3.75 -5.40
C LEU A 194 -22.90 2.88 -4.26
N LEU A 195 -23.71 2.62 -3.22
CA LEU A 195 -23.32 1.73 -2.12
C LEU A 195 -22.95 0.33 -2.62
N ASP A 196 -23.79 -0.26 -3.50
CA ASP A 196 -23.53 -1.59 -4.07
C ASP A 196 -22.20 -1.60 -4.87
N ARG A 197 -21.91 -0.52 -5.61
CA ARG A 197 -20.64 -0.37 -6.35
C ARG A 197 -19.44 -0.21 -5.43
N ILE A 198 -19.54 0.62 -4.39
CA ILE A 198 -18.49 0.78 -3.37
C ILE A 198 -18.22 -0.57 -2.69
N LYS A 199 -19.29 -1.28 -2.32
CA LYS A 199 -19.19 -2.62 -1.73
C LYS A 199 -18.40 -3.57 -2.65
N THR A 200 -18.72 -3.61 -3.92
CA THR A 200 -18.06 -4.46 -4.92
C THR A 200 -16.57 -4.13 -5.05
N VAL A 201 -16.20 -2.84 -5.10
CA VAL A 201 -14.78 -2.42 -5.16
C VAL A 201 -14.02 -2.84 -3.91
N ILE A 202 -14.63 -2.72 -2.72
CA ILE A 202 -14.01 -3.12 -1.47
C ILE A 202 -13.90 -4.66 -1.38
N ASP A 203 -14.90 -5.41 -1.83
CA ASP A 203 -14.84 -6.88 -1.91
C ASP A 203 -13.70 -7.31 -2.85
N TYR A 204 -13.55 -6.67 -4.01
CA TYR A 204 -12.41 -6.87 -4.92
C TYR A 204 -11.08 -6.61 -4.23
N ALA A 205 -10.99 -5.54 -3.46
CA ALA A 205 -9.77 -5.20 -2.71
C ALA A 205 -9.46 -6.24 -1.61
N ILE A 206 -10.46 -6.81 -0.95
CA ILE A 206 -10.29 -7.88 0.05
C ILE A 206 -9.76 -9.15 -0.62
N VAL A 207 -10.38 -9.58 -1.71
CA VAL A 207 -9.97 -10.79 -2.45
C VAL A 207 -8.54 -10.67 -2.97
N ASN A 208 -8.12 -9.48 -3.42
CA ASN A 208 -6.76 -9.22 -3.90
C ASN A 208 -5.74 -8.93 -2.78
N GLY A 209 -6.16 -8.98 -1.51
CA GLY A 209 -5.27 -8.77 -0.37
C GLY A 209 -4.81 -7.31 -0.16
N TYR A 210 -5.48 -6.34 -0.78
CA TYR A 210 -5.22 -4.90 -0.58
C TYR A 210 -5.87 -4.38 0.71
N ARG A 211 -6.84 -5.12 1.25
CA ARG A 211 -7.50 -4.84 2.52
C ARG A 211 -7.64 -6.12 3.33
N THR A 212 -7.47 -6.00 4.63
CA THR A 212 -7.78 -7.05 5.62
C THR A 212 -9.01 -6.64 6.44
N GLY A 213 -9.81 -7.61 6.87
CA GLY A 213 -11.01 -7.36 7.67
C GLY A 213 -12.29 -7.26 6.84
N LEU A 214 -13.39 -6.92 7.53
CA LEU A 214 -14.73 -6.92 6.95
C LEU A 214 -14.95 -5.71 6.02
N ASN A 215 -15.87 -5.88 5.06
CA ASN A 215 -16.30 -4.81 4.19
C ASN A 215 -17.20 -3.81 4.94
N PRO A 216 -16.81 -2.53 5.10
CA PRO A 216 -17.61 -1.53 5.81
C PRO A 216 -18.84 -1.06 5.03
N ALA A 217 -18.95 -1.38 3.73
CA ALA A 217 -20.07 -1.01 2.87
C ALA A 217 -21.20 -2.06 2.87
N VAL A 218 -21.25 -2.93 3.89
CA VAL A 218 -22.33 -3.90 4.05
C VAL A 218 -23.56 -3.21 4.61
N TRP A 219 -24.72 -3.46 3.98
CA TRP A 219 -25.98 -2.88 4.42
C TRP A 219 -26.50 -3.55 5.70
N LYS A 220 -26.76 -4.86 5.66
CA LYS A 220 -27.40 -5.59 6.75
C LYS A 220 -26.48 -5.75 7.96
N GLY A 221 -26.95 -5.30 9.12
CA GLY A 221 -26.22 -5.36 10.39
C GLY A 221 -25.19 -4.25 10.57
N TYR A 222 -25.00 -3.36 9.57
CA TYR A 222 -24.05 -2.25 9.58
C TYR A 222 -24.75 -0.93 9.25
N LEU A 223 -24.88 -0.61 7.96
CA LEU A 223 -25.42 0.68 7.51
C LEU A 223 -26.92 0.82 7.74
N ASP A 224 -27.65 -0.26 7.84
CA ASP A 224 -29.09 -0.28 8.19
C ASP A 224 -29.38 0.19 9.62
N THR A 225 -28.36 0.22 10.49
CA THR A 225 -28.45 0.81 11.83
C THR A 225 -28.29 2.33 11.83
N GLN A 226 -27.73 2.90 10.78
CA GLN A 226 -27.38 4.32 10.65
C GLN A 226 -28.26 5.08 9.66
N LEU A 227 -28.77 4.39 8.63
CA LEU A 227 -29.53 5.00 7.55
C LEU A 227 -30.93 4.37 7.49
N PRO A 228 -31.97 5.17 7.17
CA PRO A 228 -33.31 4.64 6.96
C PRO A 228 -33.34 3.75 5.72
N ALA A 229 -34.15 2.70 5.75
CA ALA A 229 -34.28 1.75 4.66
C ALA A 229 -34.75 2.46 3.38
N PRO A 230 -34.14 2.19 2.21
CA PRO A 230 -34.46 2.87 0.94
C PRO A 230 -35.93 2.82 0.54
N ASN A 231 -36.61 1.71 0.82
CA ASN A 231 -38.03 1.52 0.52
C ASN A 231 -38.97 2.37 1.40
N LYS A 232 -38.49 2.85 2.57
CA LYS A 232 -39.24 3.76 3.44
C LYS A 232 -39.11 5.22 2.99
N LEU A 233 -38.04 5.56 2.28
CA LEU A 233 -37.78 6.92 1.80
C LEU A 233 -38.51 7.24 0.49
N LYS A 234 -38.67 6.26 -0.37
CA LYS A 234 -39.36 6.43 -1.66
C LYS A 234 -40.26 5.24 -1.88
N ALA A 235 -41.58 5.48 -1.85
CA ALA A 235 -42.57 4.48 -2.25
C ALA A 235 -42.33 4.12 -3.72
N VAL A 236 -42.36 2.84 -4.03
CA VAL A 236 -42.30 2.37 -5.40
C VAL A 236 -43.68 2.66 -6.05
N ALA A 237 -43.79 3.72 -6.81
CA ALA A 237 -44.94 3.93 -7.68
C ALA A 237 -44.75 3.03 -8.89
N HIS A 238 -45.58 2.01 -9.03
CA HIS A 238 -45.63 1.20 -10.23
C HIS A 238 -46.25 2.04 -11.36
N HIS A 239 -45.73 1.89 -12.56
CA HIS A 239 -46.38 2.49 -13.73
C HIS A 239 -47.78 1.90 -13.83
N PRO A 240 -48.80 2.74 -14.16
CA PRO A 240 -50.13 2.25 -14.37
C PRO A 240 -50.12 1.21 -15.53
N ALA A 241 -50.55 0.02 -15.21
CA ALA A 241 -50.72 -1.02 -16.23
C ALA A 241 -52.04 -0.83 -16.94
N LEU A 242 -52.09 -1.10 -18.26
CA LEU A 242 -53.33 -1.12 -19.00
C LEU A 242 -54.20 -2.23 -18.40
N PRO A 243 -55.46 -1.92 -17.96
CA PRO A 243 -56.37 -2.95 -17.48
C PRO A 243 -56.55 -4.04 -18.55
N TYR A 244 -56.59 -5.30 -18.11
CA TYR A 244 -56.69 -6.45 -19.04
C TYR A 244 -57.86 -6.34 -20.02
N ALA A 245 -59.00 -5.83 -19.58
CA ALA A 245 -60.19 -5.59 -20.43
C ALA A 245 -59.93 -4.63 -21.60
N MET A 246 -58.94 -3.75 -21.50
CA MET A 246 -58.60 -2.75 -22.53
C MET A 246 -57.47 -3.22 -23.46
N VAL A 247 -56.89 -4.38 -23.23
CA VAL A 247 -55.77 -4.91 -24.03
C VAL A 247 -56.22 -5.22 -25.46
N GLY A 248 -57.46 -5.77 -25.65
CA GLY A 248 -58.03 -6.07 -26.97
C GLY A 248 -58.16 -4.83 -27.85
N ASP A 249 -58.71 -3.76 -27.29
CA ASP A 249 -58.88 -2.48 -28.00
C ASP A 249 -57.55 -1.81 -28.32
N PHE A 250 -56.59 -1.91 -27.37
CA PHE A 250 -55.23 -1.40 -27.58
C PHE A 250 -54.53 -2.15 -28.74
N MET A 251 -54.62 -3.47 -28.78
CA MET A 251 -54.04 -4.29 -29.86
C MET A 251 -54.66 -4.01 -31.20
N THR A 252 -55.97 -3.71 -31.24
CA THR A 252 -56.66 -3.33 -32.45
C THR A 252 -56.20 -1.97 -32.99
N LYS A 253 -55.88 -1.02 -32.12
CA LYS A 253 -55.35 0.32 -32.47
C LYS A 253 -53.87 0.31 -32.88
N LEU A 254 -53.12 -0.74 -32.54
CA LEU A 254 -51.70 -0.90 -32.89
C LEU A 254 -51.49 -1.55 -34.28
N ARG A 255 -52.51 -2.14 -34.87
CA ARG A 255 -52.53 -2.68 -36.24
C ARG A 255 -52.92 -1.60 -37.26
#